data_9850f2693a08f0c65b8d7c70adcc4058
#
_entry.id   9850f2693a08f0c65b8d7c70adcc4058
#
_cell.length_a   1.000
_cell.length_b   1.000
_cell.length_c   1.000
_cell.angle_alpha   90.00
_cell.angle_beta   90.00
_cell.angle_gamma   90.00
#
_symmetry.space_group_name_H-M   'P 1'
#
loop_
_entity.id
_entity.type
_entity.pdbx_description
1 polymer ?
#
loop_
_entity_poly.entity_id
_entity_poly.type
_entity_poly.pdbx_seq_one_letter_code
_entity_poly.pdbx_strand_id
1 'polypeptide(L)'
;MVHLDLCRLEEPISDYARTVLAGKYSIPKENIIIGTIHTHSGPDISFEDEGEDRNHRKAVYRELVMKQLFDAVDECFDRGFLEVTPYMVKGTIEGVYGN
;
A
#
# COMPACT_ATOMS: atom_id res chain seq x y z
N MET A 1 6.66 3.26 5.58
CA MET A 1 5.24 2.85 5.45
C MET A 1 4.65 3.53 4.23
N VAL A 2 3.89 2.79 3.42
CA VAL A 2 3.19 3.28 2.21
C VAL A 2 1.69 3.03 2.40
N HIS A 3 0.86 4.01 2.06
CA HIS A 3 -0.60 3.88 2.02
C HIS A 3 -1.11 4.12 0.61
N LEU A 4 -2.06 3.29 0.19
CA LEU A 4 -2.67 3.33 -1.13
C LEU A 4 -4.17 3.61 -1.03
N ASP A 5 -4.70 4.45 -1.92
CA ASP A 5 -6.13 4.74 -2.02
C ASP A 5 -6.85 3.62 -2.79
N LEU A 6 -6.79 2.43 -2.23
CA LEU A 6 -7.40 1.21 -2.74
C LEU A 6 -8.30 0.57 -1.68
N CYS A 7 -9.26 -0.23 -2.13
CA CYS A 7 -10.08 -1.05 -1.22
C CYS A 7 -9.22 -2.12 -0.53
N ARG A 8 -8.45 -2.85 -1.32
CA ARG A 8 -7.58 -3.93 -0.81
C ARG A 8 -6.33 -4.08 -1.67
N LEU A 9 -5.32 -4.69 -1.07
CA LEU A 9 -4.09 -5.09 -1.74
C LEU A 9 -3.86 -6.57 -1.45
N GLU A 10 -3.87 -7.40 -2.47
CA GLU A 10 -3.65 -8.83 -2.31
C GLU A 10 -2.19 -9.16 -2.00
N GLU A 11 -1.99 -10.24 -1.26
CA GLU A 11 -0.68 -10.63 -0.77
C GLU A 11 0.39 -10.75 -1.88
N PRO A 12 0.13 -11.35 -3.05
CA PRO A 12 1.15 -11.45 -4.10
C PRO A 12 1.64 -10.09 -4.59
N ILE A 13 0.76 -9.09 -4.66
CA ILE A 13 1.11 -7.73 -5.09
C ILE A 13 1.93 -7.03 -4.00
N SER A 14 1.45 -7.12 -2.76
CA SER A 14 2.14 -6.57 -1.59
C SER A 14 3.53 -7.17 -1.41
N ASP A 15 3.63 -8.50 -1.53
CA ASP A 15 4.89 -9.23 -1.37
C ASP A 15 5.91 -8.87 -2.46
N TYR A 16 5.46 -8.77 -3.70
CA TYR A 16 6.28 -8.30 -4.81
C TYR A 16 6.82 -6.88 -4.55
N ALA A 17 5.94 -5.93 -4.18
CA ALA A 17 6.34 -4.56 -3.90
C ALA A 17 7.37 -4.48 -2.77
N ARG A 18 7.13 -5.19 -1.68
CA ARG A 18 8.05 -5.26 -0.53
C ARG A 18 9.40 -5.86 -0.92
N THR A 19 9.40 -6.88 -1.76
CA THR A 19 10.64 -7.53 -2.23
C THR A 19 11.48 -6.58 -3.07
N VAL A 20 10.86 -5.85 -4.00
CA VAL A 20 11.55 -4.86 -4.85
C VAL A 20 12.13 -3.72 -4.00
N LEU A 21 11.33 -3.16 -3.08
CA LEU A 21 11.76 -2.07 -2.21
C LEU A 21 12.88 -2.50 -1.24
N ALA A 22 12.78 -3.70 -0.68
CA ALA A 22 13.80 -4.27 0.18
C ALA A 22 15.16 -4.36 -0.53
N GLY A 23 15.15 -4.88 -1.77
CA GLY A 23 16.36 -4.99 -2.57
C GLY A 23 16.93 -3.62 -2.98
N LYS A 24 16.06 -2.69 -3.40
CA LYS A 24 16.48 -1.37 -3.88
C LYS A 24 17.10 -0.50 -2.79
N TYR A 25 16.52 -0.51 -1.59
CA TYR A 25 16.89 0.39 -0.49
C TYR A 25 17.64 -0.29 0.65
N SER A 26 17.95 -1.58 0.53
CA SER A 26 18.61 -2.36 1.59
C SER A 26 17.87 -2.30 2.93
N ILE A 27 16.55 -2.30 2.89
CA ILE A 27 15.67 -2.32 4.06
C ILE A 27 15.19 -3.75 4.28
N PRO A 28 15.23 -4.29 5.50
CA PRO A 28 14.61 -5.58 5.78
C PRO A 28 13.13 -5.59 5.36
N LYS A 29 12.71 -6.64 4.65
CA LYS A 29 11.35 -6.74 4.09
C LYS A 29 10.26 -6.61 5.17
N GLU A 30 10.51 -7.11 6.36
CA GLU A 30 9.64 -7.01 7.54
C GLU A 30 9.45 -5.58 8.04
N ASN A 31 10.35 -4.66 7.71
CA ASN A 31 10.25 -3.25 8.07
C ASN A 31 9.48 -2.41 7.04
N ILE A 32 9.01 -3.04 5.96
CA ILE A 32 8.23 -2.38 4.91
C ILE A 32 6.76 -2.71 5.11
N ILE A 33 5.96 -1.71 5.44
CA ILE A 33 4.52 -1.81 5.63
C ILE A 33 3.83 -1.13 4.45
N ILE A 34 2.97 -1.87 3.75
CA ILE A 34 2.11 -1.34 2.70
C ILE A 34 0.67 -1.62 3.12
N GLY A 35 -0.14 -0.59 3.21
CA GLY A 35 -1.53 -0.67 3.60
C GLY A 35 -2.46 0.03 2.61
N THR A 36 -3.76 -0.19 2.78
CA THR A 36 -4.81 0.48 2.01
C THR A 36 -5.75 1.21 2.96
N ILE A 37 -6.40 2.27 2.48
CA ILE A 37 -7.39 3.01 3.25
C ILE A 37 -8.79 2.37 3.21
N HIS A 38 -8.94 1.27 2.48
CA HIS A 38 -10.18 0.52 2.30
C HIS A 38 -11.31 1.33 1.65
N THR A 39 -10.98 2.22 0.70
CA THR A 39 -12.00 2.95 -0.07
C THR A 39 -12.78 2.00 -0.98
N HIS A 40 -14.12 2.15 -0.99
CA HIS A 40 -14.99 1.40 -1.89
C HIS A 40 -15.34 2.17 -3.17
N SER A 41 -14.74 3.35 -3.36
CA SER A 41 -14.97 4.23 -4.53
C SER A 41 -13.77 4.31 -5.48
N GLY A 42 -12.81 3.41 -5.32
CA GLY A 42 -11.62 3.32 -6.16
C GLY A 42 -11.67 2.14 -7.13
N PRO A 43 -10.75 2.11 -8.12
CA PRO A 43 -10.61 0.97 -9.02
C PRO A 43 -10.19 -0.31 -8.27
N ASP A 44 -10.65 -1.45 -8.79
CA ASP A 44 -10.23 -2.76 -8.29
C ASP A 44 -8.97 -3.24 -9.01
N ILE A 45 -8.04 -3.80 -8.25
CA ILE A 45 -6.79 -4.40 -8.74
C ILE A 45 -6.67 -5.89 -8.40
N SER A 46 -7.75 -6.50 -7.92
CA SER A 46 -7.77 -7.91 -7.53
C SER A 46 -7.49 -8.85 -8.71
N PHE A 47 -7.14 -10.09 -8.37
CA PHE A 47 -7.01 -11.19 -9.35
C PHE A 47 -8.32 -11.95 -9.56
N GLU A 48 -9.42 -11.51 -8.98
CA GLU A 48 -10.74 -12.11 -9.22
C GLU A 48 -11.10 -12.04 -10.70
N ASP A 49 -11.57 -13.18 -11.24
CA ASP A 49 -11.99 -13.26 -12.63
C ASP A 49 -13.38 -12.63 -12.82
N GLU A 50 -13.43 -11.58 -13.60
CA GLU A 50 -14.65 -10.83 -13.94
C GLU A 50 -14.86 -10.70 -15.45
N GLY A 51 -14.18 -11.55 -16.23
CA GLY A 51 -14.21 -11.55 -17.69
C GLY A 51 -13.08 -10.74 -18.32
N GLU A 52 -12.79 -11.04 -19.59
CA GLU A 52 -11.58 -10.59 -20.29
C GLU A 52 -11.37 -9.06 -20.24
N ASP A 53 -12.39 -8.27 -20.54
CA ASP A 53 -12.29 -6.81 -20.57
C ASP A 53 -11.97 -6.21 -19.17
N ARG A 54 -12.60 -6.74 -18.12
CA ARG A 54 -12.37 -6.26 -16.75
C ARG A 54 -11.01 -6.70 -16.27
N ASN A 55 -10.63 -7.94 -16.52
CA ASN A 55 -9.32 -8.47 -16.13
C ASN A 55 -8.20 -7.71 -16.81
N HIS A 56 -8.37 -7.34 -18.08
CA HIS A 56 -7.40 -6.49 -18.78
C HIS A 56 -7.28 -5.11 -18.11
N ARG A 57 -8.40 -4.44 -17.83
CA ARG A 57 -8.37 -3.12 -17.13
C ARG A 57 -7.74 -3.20 -15.77
N LYS A 58 -8.05 -4.24 -14.98
CA LYS A 58 -7.42 -4.47 -13.68
C LYS A 58 -5.90 -4.66 -13.81
N ALA A 59 -5.44 -5.39 -14.81
CA ALA A 59 -4.02 -5.61 -15.06
C ALA A 59 -3.30 -4.29 -15.38
N VAL A 60 -3.83 -3.50 -16.32
CA VAL A 60 -3.27 -2.18 -16.68
C VAL A 60 -3.23 -1.24 -15.48
N TYR A 61 -4.31 -1.21 -14.70
CA TYR A 61 -4.36 -0.35 -13.52
C TYR A 61 -3.41 -0.82 -12.41
N ARG A 62 -3.22 -2.11 -12.26
CA ARG A 62 -2.24 -2.72 -11.35
C ARG A 62 -0.82 -2.26 -11.65
N GLU A 63 -0.44 -2.28 -12.94
CA GLU A 63 0.86 -1.76 -13.38
C GLU A 63 1.04 -0.27 -13.06
N LEU A 64 -0.01 0.54 -13.29
CA LEU A 64 0.02 1.96 -12.94
C LEU A 64 0.20 2.18 -11.43
N VAL A 65 -0.57 1.45 -10.61
CA VAL A 65 -0.46 1.53 -9.14
C VAL A 65 0.95 1.17 -8.68
N MET A 66 1.50 0.08 -9.22
CA MET A 66 2.86 -0.35 -8.87
C MET A 66 3.91 0.69 -9.27
N LYS A 67 3.79 1.25 -10.47
CA LYS A 67 4.68 2.32 -10.90
C LYS A 67 4.61 3.52 -9.96
N GLN A 68 3.40 4.01 -9.65
CA GLN A 68 3.20 5.15 -8.76
C GLN A 68 3.70 4.90 -7.34
N LEU A 69 3.54 3.66 -6.84
CA LEU A 69 4.07 3.27 -5.54
C LEU A 69 5.59 3.40 -5.51
N PHE A 70 6.28 2.88 -6.51
CA PHE A 70 7.73 2.95 -6.58
C PHE A 70 8.22 4.40 -6.77
N ASP A 71 7.60 5.15 -7.67
CA ASP A 71 7.93 6.57 -7.90
C ASP A 71 7.79 7.40 -6.61
N ALA A 72 6.72 7.19 -5.86
CA ALA A 72 6.48 7.90 -4.59
C ALA A 72 7.51 7.55 -3.52
N VAL A 73 7.91 6.28 -3.44
CA VAL A 73 8.97 5.87 -2.50
C VAL A 73 10.32 6.45 -2.92
N ASP A 74 10.64 6.43 -4.21
CA ASP A 74 11.87 7.04 -4.75
C ASP A 74 11.92 8.52 -4.40
N GLU A 75 10.83 9.26 -4.60
CA GLU A 75 10.73 10.68 -4.24
C GLU A 75 10.94 10.92 -2.74
N CYS A 76 10.44 10.05 -1.87
CA CYS A 76 10.70 10.15 -0.43
C CYS A 76 12.18 10.01 -0.10
N PHE A 77 12.89 9.09 -0.75
CA PHE A 77 14.33 8.92 -0.55
C PHE A 77 15.13 10.10 -1.11
N ASP A 78 14.74 10.64 -2.26
CA ASP A 78 15.39 11.82 -2.86
C ASP A 78 15.22 13.08 -2.01
N ARG A 79 14.08 13.25 -1.35
CA ARG A 79 13.81 14.37 -0.42
C ARG A 79 14.54 14.25 0.92
N GLY A 80 14.99 13.04 1.28
CA GLY A 80 15.64 12.72 2.54
C GLY A 80 14.65 12.54 3.69
N PHE A 81 15.21 12.21 4.85
CA PHE A 81 14.46 11.88 6.07
C PHE A 81 14.83 12.81 7.22
N LEU A 82 13.85 13.05 8.09
CA LEU A 82 14.06 13.71 9.36
C LEU A 82 14.15 12.63 10.46
N GLU A 83 15.08 12.81 11.39
CA GLU A 83 15.13 12.00 12.59
C GLU A 83 13.96 12.35 13.50
N VAL A 84 13.20 11.33 13.93
CA VAL A 84 12.03 11.50 14.79
C VAL A 84 12.05 10.48 15.93
N THR A 85 11.49 10.86 17.06
CA THR A 85 11.23 9.94 18.18
C THR A 85 9.73 9.65 18.23
N PRO A 86 9.29 8.42 17.93
CA PRO A 86 7.87 8.07 18.00
C PRO A 86 7.44 7.91 19.47
N TYR A 87 6.27 8.44 19.80
CA TYR A 87 5.61 8.22 21.08
C TYR A 87 4.30 7.47 20.86
N MET A 88 4.02 6.50 21.73
CA MET A 88 2.75 5.76 21.70
C MET A 88 1.99 6.06 23.00
N VAL A 89 0.71 6.38 22.85
CA VAL A 89 -0.23 6.52 23.96
C VAL A 89 -1.37 5.52 23.77
N LYS A 90 -1.70 4.77 24.81
CA LYS A 90 -2.86 3.87 24.83
C LYS A 90 -3.93 4.44 25.76
N GLY A 91 -5.15 4.54 25.27
CA GLY A 91 -6.32 4.96 26.06
C GLY A 91 -7.51 4.11 25.76
N THR A 92 -8.52 4.13 26.64
CA THR A 92 -9.83 3.53 26.42
C THR A 92 -10.84 4.63 26.20
N ILE A 93 -11.65 4.50 25.16
CA ILE A 93 -12.76 5.41 24.88
C ILE A 93 -14.05 4.62 25.10
N GLU A 94 -14.89 5.10 26.01
CA GLU A 94 -16.20 4.48 26.32
C GLU A 94 -17.31 5.21 25.56
N GLY A 95 -18.40 4.48 25.23
CA GLY A 95 -19.60 5.06 24.64
C GLY A 95 -19.53 5.43 23.15
N VAL A 96 -18.50 4.98 22.42
CA VAL A 96 -18.33 5.30 21.00
C VAL A 96 -19.05 4.30 20.08
N TYR A 97 -19.48 3.18 20.60
CA TYR A 97 -20.18 2.14 19.83
C TYR A 97 -21.67 2.25 20.05
N GLY A 98 -22.40 2.73 19.04
CA GLY A 98 -23.85 2.57 18.90
C GLY A 98 -24.15 1.49 17.87
N ASN A 99 -25.05 0.58 18.20
CA ASN A 99 -25.66 -0.30 17.20
C ASN A 99 -26.80 0.42 16.51
#